data_6fb27d54d512e0ba09c94035990ef170
#
_entry.id   6fb27d54d512e0ba09c94035990ef170
#
_cell.length_a   1.000
_cell.length_b   1.000
_cell.length_c   1.000
_cell.angle_alpha   90.00
_cell.angle_beta   90.00
_cell.angle_gamma   90.00
#
_symmetry.space_group_name_H-M   'P 1'
#
loop_
_entity.id
_entity.type
_entity.pdbx_description
1 polymer ?
#
loop_
_entity_poly.entity_id
_entity_poly.type
_entity_poly.pdbx_seq_one_letter_code
_entity_poly.pdbx_strand_id
1 'polypeptide(L)'
;FGITFAIAMVLGPIITHKLGLHALFWMIAILATTGIALTIWVVPNSSTHVLNRESGMVKGSFSKVLAEPRLLKLNFGIMCLHILLMSTFVALPGQLADAGFPAAEHWKVYLATMLIAFGSVVPFIIYAEVKRKMKQVFVFCVGLIVVAEIVLWNAQTQFWQLVVGVQLFFVAFNLMEALLPSLI
;
A
#
# COMPACT_ATOMS: atom_id res chain seq x y z
N PHE A 1 0.53 6.87 -4.46
CA PHE A 1 1.28 5.73 -3.89
C PHE A 1 1.15 4.49 -4.78
N GLY A 2 -0.06 4.00 -5.08
CA GLY A 2 -0.26 2.72 -5.76
C GLY A 2 0.46 2.56 -7.10
N ILE A 3 0.44 3.56 -7.97
CA ILE A 3 1.14 3.50 -9.27
C ILE A 3 2.66 3.38 -9.06
N THR A 4 3.22 4.16 -8.14
CA THR A 4 4.66 4.11 -7.81
C THR A 4 5.04 2.74 -7.25
N PHE A 5 4.19 2.17 -6.41
CA PHE A 5 4.37 0.84 -5.86
C PHE A 5 4.34 -0.24 -6.96
N ALA A 6 3.37 -0.18 -7.89
CA ALA A 6 3.31 -1.09 -9.03
C ALA A 6 4.55 -1.00 -9.92
N ILE A 7 5.05 0.21 -10.19
CA ILE A 7 6.30 0.42 -10.93
C ILE A 7 7.48 -0.20 -10.18
N ALA A 8 7.59 0.03 -8.87
CA ALA A 8 8.67 -0.52 -8.06
C ALA A 8 8.67 -2.05 -8.04
N MET A 9 7.49 -2.69 -8.01
CA MET A 9 7.36 -4.16 -8.06
C MET A 9 7.86 -4.77 -9.37
N VAL A 10 7.77 -4.04 -10.47
CA VAL A 10 8.28 -4.48 -11.78
C VAL A 10 9.76 -4.18 -11.91
N LEU A 11 10.17 -2.95 -11.59
CA LEU A 11 11.56 -2.51 -11.76
C LEU A 11 12.51 -3.21 -10.79
N GLY A 12 12.09 -3.45 -9.54
CA GLY A 12 12.92 -4.08 -8.53
C GLY A 12 13.51 -5.42 -8.98
N PRO A 13 12.71 -6.43 -9.32
CA PRO A 13 13.19 -7.72 -9.82
C PRO A 13 14.00 -7.61 -11.12
N ILE A 14 13.60 -6.74 -12.05
CA ILE A 14 14.32 -6.57 -13.33
C ILE A 14 15.73 -6.03 -13.08
N ILE A 15 15.86 -4.99 -12.23
CA ILE A 15 17.16 -4.39 -11.91
C ILE A 15 18.02 -5.38 -11.14
N THR A 16 17.44 -6.05 -10.15
CA THR A 16 18.18 -7.03 -9.34
C THR A 16 18.69 -8.19 -10.21
N HIS A 17 17.89 -8.67 -11.16
CA HIS A 17 18.28 -9.75 -12.04
C HIS A 17 19.36 -9.34 -13.07
N LYS A 18 19.25 -8.12 -13.64
CA LYS A 18 20.17 -7.65 -14.69
C LYS A 18 21.46 -7.02 -14.17
N LEU A 19 21.36 -6.27 -13.09
CA LEU A 19 22.44 -5.41 -12.59
C LEU A 19 22.89 -5.77 -11.16
N GLY A 20 22.21 -6.72 -10.53
CA GLY A 20 22.48 -7.16 -9.18
C GLY A 20 21.85 -6.27 -8.09
N LEU A 21 21.90 -6.78 -6.85
CA LEU A 21 21.27 -6.13 -5.70
C LEU A 21 21.83 -4.73 -5.39
N HIS A 22 23.14 -4.53 -5.61
CA HIS A 22 23.78 -3.23 -5.38
C HIS A 22 23.21 -2.12 -6.27
N ALA A 23 22.81 -2.44 -7.52
CA ALA A 23 22.24 -1.47 -8.44
C ALA A 23 20.87 -0.97 -7.94
N LEU A 24 20.10 -1.78 -7.20
CA LEU A 24 18.85 -1.37 -6.59
C LEU A 24 19.08 -0.27 -5.54
N PHE A 25 20.09 -0.43 -4.67
CA PHE A 25 20.44 0.59 -3.68
C PHE A 25 20.93 1.90 -4.33
N TRP A 26 21.73 1.80 -5.40
CA TRP A 26 22.16 2.97 -6.14
C TRP A 26 20.98 3.70 -6.81
N MET A 27 20.05 2.96 -7.38
CA MET A 27 18.82 3.54 -7.93
C MET A 27 18.01 4.31 -6.87
N ILE A 28 17.84 3.73 -5.68
CA ILE A 28 17.13 4.39 -4.57
C ILE A 28 17.87 5.66 -4.16
N ALA A 29 19.20 5.62 -4.05
CA ALA A 29 20.02 6.79 -3.72
C ALA A 29 19.88 7.92 -4.77
N ILE A 30 19.92 7.57 -6.06
CA ILE A 30 19.74 8.53 -7.16
C ILE A 30 18.34 9.16 -7.11
N LEU A 31 17.29 8.35 -6.93
CA LEU A 31 15.92 8.85 -6.81
C LEU A 31 15.74 9.78 -5.62
N ALA A 32 16.31 9.41 -4.45
CA ALA A 32 16.27 10.25 -3.27
C ALA A 32 16.99 11.59 -3.47
N THR A 33 18.19 11.56 -4.06
CA THR A 33 18.97 12.78 -4.38
C THR A 33 18.22 13.67 -5.39
N THR A 34 17.60 13.06 -6.40
CA THR A 34 16.76 13.77 -7.37
C THR A 34 15.56 14.42 -6.67
N GLY A 35 14.91 13.72 -5.75
CA GLY A 35 13.80 14.27 -4.95
C GLY A 35 14.23 15.49 -4.13
N ILE A 36 15.40 15.42 -3.48
CA ILE A 36 15.97 16.55 -2.74
C ILE A 36 16.26 17.74 -3.69
N ALA A 37 16.90 17.48 -4.82
CA ALA A 37 17.21 18.50 -5.81
C ALA A 37 15.94 19.20 -6.34
N LEU A 38 14.90 18.43 -6.68
CA LEU A 38 13.61 18.98 -7.11
C LEU A 38 12.97 19.83 -6.00
N THR A 39 13.05 19.40 -4.76
CA THR A 39 12.50 20.15 -3.62
C THR A 39 13.22 21.48 -3.43
N ILE A 40 14.54 21.53 -3.59
CA ILE A 40 15.34 22.75 -3.40
C ILE A 40 15.18 23.73 -4.58
N TRP A 41 15.16 23.21 -5.81
CA TRP A 41 15.26 24.06 -7.00
C TRP A 41 13.92 24.34 -7.69
N VAL A 42 12.94 23.45 -7.57
CA VAL A 42 11.67 23.54 -8.30
C VAL A 42 10.52 23.98 -7.40
N VAL A 43 10.53 23.57 -6.13
CA VAL A 43 9.46 23.94 -5.20
C VAL A 43 9.66 25.41 -4.77
N PRO A 44 8.72 26.32 -5.09
CA PRO A 44 8.83 27.72 -4.70
C PRO A 44 8.78 27.86 -3.18
N ASN A 45 9.66 28.70 -2.62
CA ASN A 45 9.61 29.04 -1.21
C ASN A 45 8.27 29.73 -0.91
N SER A 46 7.51 29.17 0.01
CA SER A 46 6.29 29.80 0.54
C SER A 46 6.67 31.05 1.32
N SER A 47 6.60 32.22 0.66
CA SER A 47 6.87 33.54 1.26
C SER A 47 5.72 34.05 2.15
N THR A 48 4.58 33.40 2.10
CA THR A 48 3.44 33.71 2.96
C THR A 48 3.38 32.70 4.10
N HIS A 49 3.92 33.10 5.26
CA HIS A 49 3.58 32.47 6.54
C HIS A 49 2.09 32.74 6.88
N VAL A 50 1.18 32.27 6.05
CA VAL A 50 -0.18 32.08 6.52
C VAL A 50 -0.06 30.91 7.49
N LEU A 51 -0.07 31.25 8.78
CA LEU A 51 -0.24 30.27 9.87
C LEU A 51 -1.59 29.57 9.64
N ASN A 52 -1.60 28.59 8.74
CA ASN A 52 -2.71 27.67 8.66
C ASN A 52 -2.77 26.99 10.03
N ARG A 53 -3.80 27.30 10.81
CA ARG A 53 -4.08 26.65 12.10
C ARG A 53 -4.06 25.13 12.01
N GLU A 54 -4.26 24.59 10.81
CA GLU A 54 -4.28 23.16 10.50
C GLU A 54 -2.90 22.55 10.31
N SER A 55 -1.87 23.34 9.97
CA SER A 55 -0.49 22.85 9.72
C SER A 55 0.50 23.22 10.83
N GLY A 56 0.11 24.07 11.78
CA GLY A 56 0.98 24.53 12.85
C GLY A 56 0.93 23.61 14.08
N MET A 57 2.08 23.11 14.52
CA MET A 57 2.21 22.50 15.85
C MET A 57 1.90 23.52 16.92
N VAL A 58 0.71 23.45 17.50
CA VAL A 58 0.39 24.22 18.72
C VAL A 58 1.08 23.54 19.90
N LYS A 59 1.99 24.24 20.58
CA LYS A 59 2.66 23.73 21.79
C LYS A 59 1.62 23.20 22.79
N GLY A 60 1.77 21.94 23.22
CA GLY A 60 0.84 21.25 24.12
C GLY A 60 -0.31 20.48 23.43
N SER A 61 -0.45 20.58 22.09
CA SER A 61 -1.47 19.83 21.34
C SER A 61 -1.04 18.40 21.02
N PHE A 62 0.26 18.13 20.98
CA PHE A 62 0.80 16.81 20.59
C PHE A 62 0.33 15.68 21.52
N SER A 63 0.38 15.91 22.84
CA SER A 63 -0.12 14.93 23.81
C SER A 63 -1.63 14.70 23.72
N LYS A 64 -2.39 15.74 23.38
CA LYS A 64 -3.86 15.63 23.16
C LYS A 64 -4.18 14.84 21.89
N VAL A 65 -3.43 15.06 20.82
CA VAL A 65 -3.57 14.30 19.55
C VAL A 65 -3.19 12.85 19.76
N LEU A 66 -2.11 12.56 20.48
CA LEU A 66 -1.71 11.19 20.83
C LEU A 66 -2.69 10.49 21.78
N ALA A 67 -3.44 11.24 22.59
CA ALA A 67 -4.43 10.69 23.50
C ALA A 67 -5.84 10.59 22.87
N GLU A 68 -6.05 11.12 21.65
CA GLU A 68 -7.36 11.08 20.99
C GLU A 68 -7.71 9.64 20.55
N PRO A 69 -8.75 9.01 21.17
CA PRO A 69 -9.03 7.59 20.91
C PRO A 69 -9.41 7.28 19.45
N ARG A 70 -9.96 8.26 18.74
CA ARG A 70 -10.35 8.09 17.32
C ARG A 70 -9.10 7.97 16.44
N LEU A 71 -8.13 8.86 16.64
CA LEU A 71 -6.86 8.85 15.90
C LEU A 71 -6.02 7.62 16.23
N LEU A 72 -6.01 7.19 17.51
CA LEU A 72 -5.33 5.98 17.93
C LEU A 72 -5.89 4.73 17.23
N LYS A 73 -7.22 4.62 17.12
CA LYS A 73 -7.86 3.51 16.40
C LYS A 73 -7.51 3.49 14.93
N LEU A 74 -7.49 4.65 14.28
CA LEU A 74 -7.11 4.77 12.86
C LEU A 74 -5.63 4.43 12.66
N ASN A 75 -4.74 4.96 13.49
CA ASN A 75 -3.31 4.64 13.44
C ASN A 75 -3.04 3.16 13.68
N PHE A 76 -3.76 2.55 14.64
CA PHE A 76 -3.68 1.11 14.85
C PHE A 76 -4.15 0.32 13.63
N GLY A 77 -5.25 0.75 12.99
CA GLY A 77 -5.74 0.13 11.75
C GLY A 77 -4.73 0.22 10.61
N ILE A 78 -4.10 1.38 10.41
CA ILE A 78 -3.04 1.58 9.40
C ILE A 78 -1.83 0.67 9.72
N MET A 79 -1.42 0.63 10.99
CA MET A 79 -0.31 -0.23 11.42
C MET A 79 -0.61 -1.72 11.13
N CYS A 80 -1.79 -2.21 11.50
CA CYS A 80 -2.19 -3.59 11.22
C CYS A 80 -2.22 -3.88 9.72
N LEU A 81 -2.74 -2.95 8.91
CA LEU A 81 -2.81 -3.09 7.47
C LEU A 81 -1.41 -3.24 6.84
N HIS A 82 -0.45 -2.45 7.29
CA HIS A 82 0.93 -2.53 6.81
C HIS A 82 1.68 -3.76 7.33
N ILE A 83 1.39 -4.22 8.55
CA ILE A 83 1.93 -5.48 9.06
C ILE A 83 1.46 -6.64 8.18
N LEU A 84 0.17 -6.69 7.83
CA LEU A 84 -0.38 -7.70 6.92
C LEU A 84 0.29 -7.63 5.54
N LEU A 85 0.43 -6.42 4.97
CA LEU A 85 1.12 -6.22 3.70
C LEU A 85 2.53 -6.80 3.73
N MET A 86 3.32 -6.42 4.73
CA MET A 86 4.72 -6.88 4.84
C MET A 86 4.80 -8.39 5.07
N SER A 87 3.92 -8.95 5.92
CA SER A 87 3.87 -10.38 6.17
C SER A 87 3.55 -11.17 4.90
N THR A 88 2.57 -10.72 4.13
CA THR A 88 2.18 -11.32 2.85
C THR A 88 3.34 -11.28 1.86
N PHE A 89 4.04 -10.13 1.73
CA PHE A 89 5.18 -10.01 0.81
C PHE A 89 6.41 -10.82 1.23
N VAL A 90 6.57 -11.12 2.50
CA VAL A 90 7.63 -12.02 2.99
C VAL A 90 7.29 -13.48 2.67
N ALA A 91 6.04 -13.89 2.85
CA ALA A 91 5.63 -15.28 2.68
C ALA A 91 5.37 -15.67 1.21
N LEU A 92 4.75 -14.78 0.46
CA LEU A 92 4.23 -15.06 -0.89
C LEU A 92 5.29 -15.50 -1.92
N PRO A 93 6.52 -14.92 -1.96
CA PRO A 93 7.54 -15.38 -2.90
C PRO A 93 7.92 -16.86 -2.70
N GLY A 94 8.03 -17.28 -1.44
CA GLY A 94 8.28 -18.70 -1.11
C GLY A 94 7.14 -19.59 -1.58
N GLN A 95 5.90 -19.22 -1.27
CA GLN A 95 4.71 -20.00 -1.68
C GLN A 95 4.57 -20.10 -3.21
N LEU A 96 4.87 -19.03 -3.96
CA LEU A 96 4.87 -19.06 -5.42
C LEU A 96 5.95 -19.98 -5.97
N ALA A 97 7.15 -19.97 -5.38
CA ALA A 97 8.24 -20.86 -5.75
C ALA A 97 7.89 -22.33 -5.46
N ASP A 98 7.29 -22.62 -4.29
CA ASP A 98 6.83 -23.96 -3.90
C ASP A 98 5.68 -24.46 -4.81
N ALA A 99 4.87 -23.54 -5.34
CA ALA A 99 3.86 -23.83 -6.36
C ALA A 99 4.45 -24.04 -7.78
N GLY A 100 5.78 -24.03 -7.91
CA GLY A 100 6.48 -24.23 -9.18
C GLY A 100 6.52 -23.00 -10.10
N PHE A 101 6.17 -21.82 -9.59
CA PHE A 101 6.20 -20.59 -10.39
C PHE A 101 7.58 -19.92 -10.28
N PRO A 102 8.30 -19.69 -11.42
CA PRO A 102 9.67 -19.19 -11.39
C PRO A 102 9.79 -17.82 -10.72
N ALA A 103 10.76 -17.66 -9.83
CA ALA A 103 11.00 -16.40 -9.10
C ALA A 103 11.19 -15.18 -10.04
N ALA A 104 11.81 -15.38 -11.21
CA ALA A 104 11.99 -14.34 -12.23
C ALA A 104 10.65 -13.82 -12.81
N GLU A 105 9.55 -14.54 -12.62
CA GLU A 105 8.23 -14.22 -13.15
C GLU A 105 7.24 -13.76 -12.10
N HIS A 106 7.58 -13.79 -10.81
CA HIS A 106 6.69 -13.39 -9.71
C HIS A 106 6.10 -11.98 -9.91
N TRP A 107 6.87 -11.06 -10.50
CA TRP A 107 6.41 -9.72 -10.81
C TRP A 107 5.16 -9.68 -11.71
N LYS A 108 4.98 -10.70 -12.58
CA LYS A 108 3.80 -10.80 -13.46
C LYS A 108 2.51 -10.98 -12.63
N VAL A 109 2.57 -11.83 -11.60
CA VAL A 109 1.44 -12.04 -10.68
C VAL A 109 1.13 -10.75 -9.92
N TYR A 110 2.15 -10.12 -9.35
CA TYR A 110 1.98 -8.89 -8.58
C TYR A 110 1.43 -7.74 -9.44
N LEU A 111 1.99 -7.55 -10.64
CA LEU A 111 1.54 -6.50 -11.55
C LEU A 111 0.09 -6.72 -11.99
N ALA A 112 -0.24 -7.94 -12.42
CA ALA A 112 -1.59 -8.26 -12.90
C ALA A 112 -2.63 -8.06 -11.79
N THR A 113 -2.38 -8.63 -10.61
CA THR A 113 -3.29 -8.51 -9.46
C THR A 113 -3.43 -7.06 -8.98
N MET A 114 -2.34 -6.29 -8.99
CA MET A 114 -2.35 -4.88 -8.60
C MET A 114 -3.14 -4.01 -9.58
N LEU A 115 -2.96 -4.20 -10.89
CA LEU A 115 -3.70 -3.45 -11.91
C LEU A 115 -5.21 -3.72 -11.83
N ILE A 116 -5.61 -4.99 -11.63
CA ILE A 116 -7.02 -5.36 -11.45
C ILE A 116 -7.55 -4.74 -10.14
N ALA A 117 -6.75 -4.76 -9.07
CA ALA A 117 -7.13 -4.15 -7.81
C ALA A 117 -7.38 -2.65 -7.95
N PHE A 118 -6.49 -1.90 -8.63
CA PHE A 118 -6.70 -0.47 -8.88
C PHE A 118 -7.96 -0.20 -9.69
N GLY A 119 -8.21 -0.99 -10.74
CA GLY A 119 -9.45 -0.87 -11.51
C GLY A 119 -10.70 -1.08 -10.64
N SER A 120 -10.62 -1.98 -9.66
CA SER A 120 -11.70 -2.30 -8.74
C SER A 120 -11.92 -1.22 -7.67
N VAL A 121 -10.87 -0.53 -7.24
CA VAL A 121 -10.96 0.50 -6.17
C VAL A 121 -11.88 1.65 -6.57
N VAL A 122 -11.80 2.12 -7.82
CA VAL A 122 -12.54 3.29 -8.30
C VAL A 122 -14.06 3.16 -8.11
N PRO A 123 -14.73 2.08 -8.59
CA PRO A 123 -16.17 1.95 -8.41
C PRO A 123 -16.60 1.81 -6.94
N PHE A 124 -15.77 1.17 -6.10
CA PHE A 124 -16.06 1.05 -4.67
C PHE A 124 -15.95 2.39 -3.94
N ILE A 125 -14.96 3.22 -4.27
CA ILE A 125 -14.84 4.57 -3.70
C ILE A 125 -16.03 5.41 -4.11
N ILE A 126 -16.39 5.45 -5.40
CA ILE A 126 -17.54 6.19 -5.90
C ILE A 126 -18.81 5.73 -5.17
N TYR A 127 -19.00 4.43 -5.01
CA TYR A 127 -20.14 3.89 -4.27
C TYR A 127 -20.15 4.34 -2.81
N ALA A 128 -18.99 4.27 -2.14
CA ALA A 128 -18.84 4.66 -0.74
C ALA A 128 -19.18 6.14 -0.52
N GLU A 129 -18.71 7.03 -1.40
CA GLU A 129 -18.92 8.47 -1.34
C GLU A 129 -20.36 8.86 -1.72
N VAL A 130 -20.82 8.45 -2.90
CA VAL A 130 -22.16 8.82 -3.41
C VAL A 130 -23.27 8.31 -2.51
N LYS A 131 -23.14 7.10 -2.00
CA LYS A 131 -24.13 6.50 -1.09
C LYS A 131 -23.89 6.82 0.38
N ARG A 132 -22.82 7.56 0.73
CA ARG A 132 -22.42 7.85 2.12
C ARG A 132 -22.28 6.59 2.98
N LYS A 133 -21.75 5.51 2.39
CA LYS A 133 -21.64 4.18 3.03
C LYS A 133 -20.18 3.81 3.36
N MET A 134 -19.32 4.79 3.58
CA MET A 134 -17.89 4.59 3.83
C MET A 134 -17.61 3.56 4.94
N LYS A 135 -18.35 3.66 6.06
CA LYS A 135 -18.21 2.69 7.16
C LYS A 135 -18.55 1.25 6.74
N GLN A 136 -19.60 1.08 5.92
CA GLN A 136 -20.00 -0.26 5.47
C GLN A 136 -18.96 -0.85 4.51
N VAL A 137 -18.43 -0.03 3.59
CA VAL A 137 -17.36 -0.44 2.67
C VAL A 137 -16.08 -0.76 3.44
N PHE A 138 -15.74 0.03 4.46
CA PHE A 138 -14.59 -0.25 5.32
C PHE A 138 -14.72 -1.60 6.03
N VAL A 139 -15.85 -1.88 6.67
CA VAL A 139 -16.10 -3.17 7.35
C VAL A 139 -16.07 -4.33 6.35
N PHE A 140 -16.63 -4.13 5.15
CA PHE A 140 -16.54 -5.12 4.06
C PHE A 140 -15.09 -5.42 3.68
N CYS A 141 -14.23 -4.38 3.56
CA CYS A 141 -12.81 -4.56 3.26
C CYS A 141 -12.06 -5.32 4.35
N VAL A 142 -12.36 -5.05 5.62
CA VAL A 142 -11.79 -5.83 6.74
C VAL A 142 -12.16 -7.31 6.61
N GLY A 143 -13.43 -7.60 6.33
CA GLY A 143 -13.89 -8.97 6.07
C GLY A 143 -13.21 -9.61 4.86
N LEU A 144 -13.02 -8.83 3.79
CA LEU A 144 -12.36 -9.29 2.57
C LEU A 144 -10.87 -9.62 2.81
N ILE A 145 -10.16 -8.84 3.66
CA ILE A 145 -8.78 -9.17 4.06
C ILE A 145 -8.76 -10.50 4.82
N VAL A 146 -9.67 -10.71 5.76
CA VAL A 146 -9.74 -11.98 6.50
C VAL A 146 -9.96 -13.16 5.56
N VAL A 147 -10.87 -13.02 4.59
CA VAL A 147 -11.10 -14.06 3.57
C VAL A 147 -9.85 -14.27 2.71
N ALA A 148 -9.17 -13.20 2.29
CA ALA A 148 -7.94 -13.29 1.52
C ALA A 148 -6.85 -14.07 2.26
N GLU A 149 -6.63 -13.76 3.55
CA GLU A 149 -5.64 -14.47 4.38
C GLU A 149 -6.01 -15.95 4.59
N ILE A 150 -7.29 -16.27 4.77
CA ILE A 150 -7.76 -17.66 4.85
C ILE A 150 -7.51 -18.41 3.54
N VAL A 151 -7.76 -17.76 2.40
CA VAL A 151 -7.48 -18.35 1.08
C VAL A 151 -5.99 -18.59 0.90
N LEU A 152 -5.14 -17.62 1.26
CA LEU A 152 -3.68 -17.75 1.20
C LEU A 152 -3.17 -18.84 2.13
N TRP A 153 -3.69 -18.92 3.35
CA TRP A 153 -3.36 -19.98 4.31
C TRP A 153 -3.65 -21.38 3.76
N ASN A 154 -4.79 -21.56 3.09
CA ASN A 154 -5.20 -22.84 2.55
C ASN A 154 -4.61 -23.14 1.16
N ALA A 155 -3.99 -22.16 0.51
CA ALA A 155 -3.50 -22.32 -0.86
C ALA A 155 -2.34 -23.31 -0.98
N GLN A 156 -1.52 -23.43 0.07
CA GLN A 156 -0.32 -24.28 0.08
C GLN A 156 0.50 -24.12 -1.21
N THR A 157 0.48 -25.11 -2.11
CA THR A 157 1.18 -25.14 -3.39
C THR A 157 0.26 -24.92 -4.60
N GLN A 158 -1.00 -24.55 -4.38
CA GLN A 158 -1.95 -24.34 -5.49
C GLN A 158 -1.84 -22.93 -6.04
N PHE A 159 -1.17 -22.78 -7.18
CA PHE A 159 -0.92 -21.50 -7.83
C PHE A 159 -2.16 -20.61 -7.97
N TRP A 160 -3.28 -21.14 -8.48
CA TRP A 160 -4.49 -20.35 -8.67
C TRP A 160 -5.13 -19.86 -7.38
N GLN A 161 -5.03 -20.62 -6.31
CA GLN A 161 -5.51 -20.17 -4.99
C GLN A 161 -4.63 -19.04 -4.45
N LEU A 162 -3.31 -19.11 -4.66
CA LEU A 162 -2.40 -18.01 -4.34
C LEU A 162 -2.78 -16.74 -5.10
N VAL A 163 -2.99 -16.85 -6.43
CA VAL A 163 -3.39 -15.71 -7.27
C VAL A 163 -4.71 -15.08 -6.80
N VAL A 164 -5.72 -15.92 -6.51
CA VAL A 164 -7.01 -15.43 -5.99
C VAL A 164 -6.85 -14.77 -4.62
N GLY A 165 -6.12 -15.38 -3.71
CA GLY A 165 -5.86 -14.81 -2.38
C GLY A 165 -5.17 -13.45 -2.46
N VAL A 166 -4.11 -13.35 -3.27
CA VAL A 166 -3.39 -12.09 -3.52
C VAL A 166 -4.29 -11.04 -4.17
N GLN A 167 -5.15 -11.44 -5.12
CA GLN A 167 -6.10 -10.54 -5.76
C GLN A 167 -7.08 -9.94 -4.76
N LEU A 168 -7.68 -10.77 -3.91
CA LEU A 168 -8.59 -10.33 -2.86
C LEU A 168 -7.89 -9.40 -1.86
N PHE A 169 -6.67 -9.77 -1.47
CA PHE A 169 -5.84 -8.97 -0.58
C PHE A 169 -5.59 -7.57 -1.15
N PHE A 170 -5.11 -7.46 -2.39
CA PHE A 170 -4.81 -6.16 -2.99
C PHE A 170 -6.05 -5.30 -3.21
N VAL A 171 -7.18 -5.87 -3.58
CA VAL A 171 -8.45 -5.12 -3.69
C VAL A 171 -8.82 -4.51 -2.33
N ALA A 172 -8.80 -5.31 -1.27
CA ALA A 172 -9.14 -4.85 0.07
C ALA A 172 -8.11 -3.85 0.61
N PHE A 173 -6.81 -4.13 0.43
CA PHE A 173 -5.71 -3.28 0.88
C PHE A 173 -5.77 -1.89 0.25
N ASN A 174 -5.81 -1.80 -1.09
CA ASN A 174 -5.84 -0.52 -1.80
C ASN A 174 -7.10 0.29 -1.47
N LEU A 175 -8.23 -0.38 -1.29
CA LEU A 175 -9.47 0.28 -0.92
C LEU A 175 -9.40 0.83 0.52
N MET A 176 -8.85 0.07 1.46
CA MET A 176 -8.65 0.54 2.84
C MET A 176 -7.63 1.67 2.92
N GLU A 177 -6.53 1.59 2.18
CA GLU A 177 -5.51 2.65 2.12
C GLU A 177 -6.11 3.97 1.61
N ALA A 178 -7.03 3.90 0.64
CA ALA A 178 -7.73 5.07 0.14
C ALA A 178 -8.79 5.62 1.13
N LEU A 179 -9.48 4.74 1.87
CA LEU A 179 -10.56 5.13 2.78
C LEU A 179 -10.05 5.63 4.14
N LEU A 180 -8.97 5.05 4.68
CA LEU A 180 -8.47 5.38 6.02
C LEU A 180 -8.18 6.87 6.21
N PRO A 181 -7.47 7.58 5.29
CA PRO A 181 -7.24 9.02 5.43
C PRO A 181 -8.52 9.86 5.36
N SER A 182 -9.55 9.38 4.65
CA SER A 182 -10.83 10.10 4.51
C SER A 182 -11.77 9.94 5.70
N LEU A 183 -11.42 9.08 6.67
CA LEU A 183 -12.16 8.87 7.91
C LEU A 183 -11.65 9.75 9.08
N ILE A 184 -10.55 10.49 8.85
CA ILE A 184 -10.00 11.48 9.78
C ILE A 184 -10.75 12.80 9.64
#